data_9cdca5bc622d5072fdf652a01d1b4209
#
_entry.id   9cdca5bc622d5072fdf652a01d1b4209
#
_cell.length_a   1.000
_cell.length_b   1.000
_cell.length_c   1.000
_cell.angle_alpha   90.00
_cell.angle_beta   90.00
_cell.angle_gamma   90.00
#
_symmetry.space_group_name_H-M   'P 1'
#
loop_
_entity.id
_entity.type
_entity.pdbx_description
1 polymer ?
#
loop_
_entity_poly.entity_id
_entity_poly.type
_entity_poly.pdbx_seq_one_letter_code
_entity_poly.pdbx_strand_id
1 'polypeptide(L)'
;MVTVGSFLSPDEAERLRVFERQRHDTLATSYHDFFTAVTTRAIDPLLRAVCAESDFKLLDVATGPGSLAAEAARRGVRCTGVDLSSGMIQLARKSNPGIDFRVADVEHLPFADGSFDAVVCNFGLGHFPYPEAAVAECIRTLRKGGRVAFSWWSDPSKQRIQGLFREAIAEVGAAPPPDIPVGHSVYRFADTGEFTRLLEGAGLVEACVENHQTEHPIPDLETLWRGGLGSLALTASAIGHQNAATQTAIRAALKRRAQAYRPSAGYILPMAFKIGAGEKP
;
A
#
# COMPACT_ATOMS: atom_id res chain seq x y z
N MET A 1 10.41 -20.50 -15.15
CA MET A 1 9.21 -21.18 -14.62
C MET A 1 8.84 -20.49 -13.33
N VAL A 2 7.90 -19.56 -13.36
CA VAL A 2 7.37 -18.90 -12.16
C VAL A 2 6.27 -19.81 -11.66
N THR A 3 6.49 -20.43 -10.51
CA THR A 3 5.50 -21.27 -9.82
C THR A 3 4.28 -20.41 -9.48
N VAL A 4 3.16 -20.73 -10.08
CA VAL A 4 1.82 -20.21 -9.74
C VAL A 4 1.57 -20.54 -8.26
N GLY A 5 1.28 -19.51 -7.47
CA GLY A 5 0.81 -19.43 -6.12
C GLY A 5 0.90 -20.67 -5.24
N SER A 6 1.91 -20.77 -4.39
CA SER A 6 1.73 -21.54 -3.15
C SER A 6 0.76 -20.75 -2.27
N PHE A 7 -0.43 -21.28 -2.07
CA PHE A 7 -1.35 -20.75 -1.05
C PHE A 7 -0.65 -20.88 0.29
N LEU A 8 -0.59 -19.79 1.05
CA LEU A 8 -0.11 -19.83 2.42
C LEU A 8 -0.95 -20.81 3.23
N SER A 9 -0.30 -21.57 4.10
CA SER A 9 -1.04 -22.27 5.14
C SER A 9 -1.72 -21.28 6.10
N PRO A 10 -2.78 -21.66 6.82
CA PRO A 10 -3.42 -20.78 7.80
C PRO A 10 -2.43 -20.20 8.83
N ASP A 11 -1.45 -20.99 9.26
CA ASP A 11 -0.43 -20.55 10.22
C ASP A 11 0.57 -19.53 9.61
N GLU A 12 0.92 -19.69 8.34
CA GLU A 12 1.76 -18.73 7.62
C GLU A 12 1.02 -17.41 7.39
N ALA A 13 -0.24 -17.49 7.00
CA ALA A 13 -1.11 -16.32 6.83
C ALA A 13 -1.29 -15.55 8.13
N GLU A 14 -1.52 -16.25 9.25
CA GLU A 14 -1.64 -15.60 10.56
C GLU A 14 -0.32 -14.96 11.00
N ARG A 15 0.82 -15.60 10.79
CA ARG A 15 2.14 -14.99 11.06
C ARG A 15 2.35 -13.73 10.22
N LEU A 16 1.97 -13.73 8.94
CA LEU A 16 2.08 -12.55 8.09
C LEU A 16 1.13 -11.44 8.57
N ARG A 17 -0.12 -11.77 8.93
CA ARG A 17 -1.10 -10.82 9.46
C ARG A 17 -0.63 -10.16 10.76
N VAL A 18 -0.06 -10.94 11.69
CA VAL A 18 0.52 -10.43 12.93
C VAL A 18 1.71 -9.53 12.66
N PHE A 19 2.61 -9.93 11.74
CA PHE A 19 3.76 -9.14 11.35
C PHE A 19 3.35 -7.79 10.75
N GLU A 20 2.43 -7.76 9.79
CA GLU A 20 1.94 -6.54 9.14
C GLU A 20 1.28 -5.62 10.17
N ARG A 21 0.40 -6.13 11.02
CA ARG A 21 -0.23 -5.36 12.10
C ARG A 21 0.79 -4.72 13.02
N GLN A 22 1.73 -5.50 13.57
CA GLN A 22 2.73 -4.99 14.51
C GLN A 22 3.64 -3.94 13.89
N ARG A 23 4.01 -4.12 12.62
CA ARG A 23 4.84 -3.15 11.89
C ARG A 23 4.10 -1.85 11.64
N HIS A 24 2.86 -1.91 11.21
CA HIS A 24 2.05 -0.70 11.00
C HIS A 24 1.70 0.00 12.32
N ASP A 25 1.45 -0.73 13.41
CA ASP A 25 1.28 -0.14 14.74
C ASP A 25 2.55 0.62 15.17
N THR A 26 3.73 0.02 14.97
CA THR A 26 5.02 0.63 15.36
C THR A 26 5.39 1.83 14.49
N LEU A 27 5.10 1.77 13.19
CA LEU A 27 5.53 2.77 12.21
C LEU A 27 4.47 3.84 11.92
N ALA A 28 3.30 3.81 12.56
CA ALA A 28 2.17 4.67 12.22
C ALA A 28 2.53 6.16 12.12
N THR A 29 3.25 6.71 13.09
CA THR A 29 3.66 8.13 13.10
C THR A 29 4.68 8.43 12.01
N SER A 30 5.76 7.65 11.90
CA SER A 30 6.81 7.87 10.90
C SER A 30 6.34 7.65 9.47
N TYR A 31 5.41 6.70 9.27
CA TYR A 31 4.72 6.51 8.01
C TYR A 31 3.92 7.77 7.62
N HIS A 32 3.17 8.32 8.58
CA HIS A 32 2.40 9.55 8.35
C HIS A 32 3.30 10.71 7.93
N ASP A 33 4.43 10.90 8.60
CA ASP A 33 5.32 12.03 8.39
C ASP A 33 6.03 12.01 7.01
N PHE A 34 6.28 10.83 6.47
CA PHE A 34 7.02 10.70 5.21
C PHE A 34 6.17 10.10 4.08
N PHE A 35 5.61 8.90 4.31
CA PHE A 35 5.06 8.11 3.20
C PHE A 35 3.65 8.55 2.80
N THR A 36 2.93 9.24 3.68
CA THR A 36 1.62 9.81 3.33
C THR A 36 1.71 10.74 2.12
N ALA A 37 2.73 11.63 2.05
CA ALA A 37 2.92 12.51 0.90
C ALA A 37 3.18 11.75 -0.42
N VAL A 38 3.67 10.51 -0.31
CA VAL A 38 3.89 9.59 -1.43
C VAL A 38 2.58 8.93 -1.86
N THR A 39 1.85 8.34 -0.90
CA THR A 39 0.63 7.56 -1.18
C THR A 39 -0.58 8.42 -1.56
N THR A 40 -0.63 9.67 -1.12
CA THR A 40 -1.70 10.62 -1.50
C THR A 40 -1.75 10.92 -3.00
N ARG A 41 -0.67 10.65 -3.75
CA ARG A 41 -0.64 10.81 -5.21
C ARG A 41 -1.62 9.89 -5.95
N ALA A 42 -2.03 8.77 -5.34
CA ALA A 42 -2.99 7.85 -5.93
C ALA A 42 -4.45 8.16 -5.55
N ILE A 43 -4.71 9.06 -4.60
CA ILE A 43 -6.07 9.32 -4.08
C ILE A 43 -7.00 9.80 -5.19
N ASP A 44 -6.61 10.85 -5.91
CA ASP A 44 -7.44 11.42 -6.95
C ASP A 44 -7.71 10.44 -8.12
N PRO A 45 -6.71 9.70 -8.65
CA PRO A 45 -6.97 8.62 -9.59
C PRO A 45 -7.90 7.52 -9.04
N LEU A 46 -7.75 7.09 -7.77
CA LEU A 46 -8.63 6.08 -7.15
C LEU A 46 -10.08 6.56 -7.06
N LEU A 47 -10.30 7.77 -6.57
CA LEU A 47 -11.66 8.34 -6.45
C LEU A 47 -12.33 8.50 -7.82
N ARG A 48 -11.57 8.85 -8.88
CA ARG A 48 -12.07 8.87 -10.25
C ARG A 48 -12.42 7.47 -10.76
N ALA A 49 -11.58 6.47 -10.50
CA ALA A 49 -11.78 5.10 -10.97
C ALA A 49 -13.08 4.47 -10.43
N VAL A 50 -13.51 4.87 -9.22
CA VAL A 50 -14.80 4.45 -8.65
C VAL A 50 -15.93 5.43 -8.90
N CYS A 51 -15.72 6.48 -9.71
CA CYS A 51 -16.72 7.53 -9.99
C CYS A 51 -17.34 8.09 -8.70
N ALA A 52 -16.51 8.36 -7.69
CA ALA A 52 -17.00 8.82 -6.38
C ALA A 52 -17.71 10.16 -6.48
N GLU A 53 -18.99 10.19 -6.13
CA GLU A 53 -19.86 11.36 -6.15
C GLU A 53 -20.26 11.77 -4.72
N SER A 54 -20.74 13.01 -4.57
CA SER A 54 -21.30 13.48 -3.31
C SER A 54 -22.40 12.54 -2.82
N ASP A 55 -22.47 12.34 -1.51
CA ASP A 55 -23.40 11.43 -0.80
C ASP A 55 -23.18 9.93 -1.01
N PHE A 56 -22.23 9.49 -1.86
CA PHE A 56 -21.86 8.09 -1.93
C PHE A 56 -21.39 7.58 -0.56
N LYS A 57 -21.73 6.34 -0.25
CA LYS A 57 -21.13 5.58 0.84
C LYS A 57 -19.90 4.88 0.33
N LEU A 58 -18.73 5.34 0.74
CA LEU A 58 -17.43 4.79 0.32
C LEU A 58 -16.76 4.06 1.48
N LEU A 59 -16.28 2.85 1.22
CA LEU A 59 -15.42 2.12 2.13
C LEU A 59 -13.94 2.29 1.71
N ASP A 60 -13.12 2.81 2.60
CA ASP A 60 -11.66 2.91 2.44
C ASP A 60 -10.99 1.77 3.22
N VAL A 61 -10.53 0.76 2.50
CA VAL A 61 -9.92 -0.47 3.06
C VAL A 61 -8.41 -0.30 3.16
N ALA A 62 -7.82 -0.72 4.26
CA ALA A 62 -6.45 -0.40 4.64
C ALA A 62 -6.23 1.12 4.64
N THR A 63 -7.12 1.83 5.33
CA THR A 63 -7.23 3.30 5.32
C THR A 63 -5.96 3.99 5.86
N GLY A 64 -5.11 3.27 6.62
CA GLY A 64 -3.92 3.82 7.26
C GLY A 64 -4.27 5.03 8.14
N PRO A 65 -3.57 6.17 8.01
CA PRO A 65 -3.85 7.39 8.76
C PRO A 65 -5.11 8.15 8.29
N GLY A 66 -5.91 7.59 7.36
CA GLY A 66 -7.19 8.14 6.93
C GLY A 66 -7.11 9.22 5.85
N SER A 67 -6.00 9.32 5.11
CA SER A 67 -5.79 10.41 4.14
C SER A 67 -6.76 10.35 2.95
N LEU A 68 -7.06 9.13 2.43
CA LEU A 68 -8.03 8.97 1.35
C LEU A 68 -9.45 9.27 1.85
N ALA A 69 -9.81 8.73 3.01
CA ALA A 69 -11.10 8.98 3.63
C ALA A 69 -11.34 10.48 3.87
N ALA A 70 -10.32 11.21 4.33
CA ALA A 70 -10.39 12.66 4.54
C ALA A 70 -10.62 13.43 3.23
N GLU A 71 -9.90 13.08 2.17
CA GLU A 71 -10.08 13.70 0.86
C GLU A 71 -11.45 13.39 0.24
N ALA A 72 -11.93 12.14 0.39
CA ALA A 72 -13.27 11.75 -0.03
C ALA A 72 -14.35 12.54 0.72
N ALA A 73 -14.22 12.67 2.04
CA ALA A 73 -15.15 13.45 2.87
C ALA A 73 -15.17 14.94 2.48
N ARG A 74 -14.01 15.53 2.15
CA ARG A 74 -13.90 16.90 1.65
C ARG A 74 -14.66 17.12 0.33
N ARG A 75 -14.84 16.06 -0.45
CA ARG A 75 -15.64 16.06 -1.71
C ARG A 75 -17.13 15.74 -1.48
N GLY A 76 -17.57 15.64 -0.22
CA GLY A 76 -18.96 15.33 0.11
C GLY A 76 -19.30 13.85 0.14
N VAL A 77 -18.30 12.95 0.04
CA VAL A 77 -18.49 11.49 0.10
C VAL A 77 -18.59 11.04 1.56
N ARG A 78 -19.54 10.17 1.88
CA ARG A 78 -19.68 9.56 3.21
C ARG A 78 -18.73 8.39 3.35
N CYS A 79 -17.61 8.61 4.00
CA CYS A 79 -16.55 7.63 4.07
C CYS A 79 -16.54 6.85 5.39
N THR A 80 -16.33 5.52 5.31
CA THR A 80 -15.95 4.67 6.43
C THR A 80 -14.57 4.10 6.12
N GLY A 81 -13.62 4.20 7.06
CA GLY A 81 -12.26 3.65 6.90
C GLY A 81 -12.06 2.43 7.80
N VAL A 82 -11.40 1.40 7.28
CA VAL A 82 -10.99 0.22 8.07
C VAL A 82 -9.50 -0.07 7.89
N ASP A 83 -8.87 -0.53 8.96
CA ASP A 83 -7.47 -0.97 8.96
C ASP A 83 -7.26 -2.07 9.99
N LEU A 84 -6.32 -2.97 9.74
CA LEU A 84 -5.95 -4.02 10.69
C LEU A 84 -5.16 -3.45 11.89
N SER A 85 -4.42 -2.36 11.68
CA SER A 85 -3.60 -1.69 12.69
C SER A 85 -4.44 -0.77 13.57
N SER A 86 -4.45 -1.05 14.85
CA SER A 86 -5.09 -0.18 15.85
C SER A 86 -4.38 1.18 15.97
N GLY A 87 -3.06 1.21 15.77
CA GLY A 87 -2.26 2.43 15.76
C GLY A 87 -2.63 3.35 14.61
N MET A 88 -2.81 2.81 13.39
CA MET A 88 -3.30 3.56 12.24
C MET A 88 -4.71 4.12 12.48
N ILE A 89 -5.62 3.32 13.01
CA ILE A 89 -6.99 3.78 13.32
C ILE A 89 -7.02 4.88 14.38
N GLN A 90 -6.18 4.79 15.42
CA GLN A 90 -6.07 5.86 16.41
C GLN A 90 -5.58 7.17 15.77
N LEU A 91 -4.58 7.09 14.91
CA LEU A 91 -4.07 8.24 14.19
C LEU A 91 -5.12 8.82 13.24
N ALA A 92 -5.83 7.97 12.48
CA ALA A 92 -6.89 8.38 11.56
C ALA A 92 -8.01 9.13 12.29
N ARG A 93 -8.49 8.60 13.43
CA ARG A 93 -9.52 9.23 14.27
C ARG A 93 -9.06 10.59 14.84
N LYS A 94 -7.80 10.67 15.27
CA LYS A 94 -7.21 11.91 15.80
C LYS A 94 -7.12 12.99 14.72
N SER A 95 -6.71 12.61 13.51
CA SER A 95 -6.49 13.54 12.40
C SER A 95 -7.79 13.96 11.70
N ASN A 96 -8.82 13.10 11.73
CA ASN A 96 -10.05 13.28 10.96
C ASN A 96 -11.29 13.01 11.85
N PRO A 97 -11.53 13.80 12.91
CA PRO A 97 -12.69 13.64 13.77
C PRO A 97 -13.97 13.85 12.95
N GLY A 98 -14.90 12.91 13.01
CA GLY A 98 -16.16 12.95 12.24
C GLY A 98 -16.24 11.94 11.11
N ILE A 99 -15.13 11.24 10.78
CA ILE A 99 -15.15 10.07 9.89
C ILE A 99 -15.19 8.80 10.74
N ASP A 100 -15.98 7.82 10.33
CA ASP A 100 -16.06 6.51 10.99
C ASP A 100 -14.84 5.67 10.63
N PHE A 101 -13.98 5.39 11.61
CA PHE A 101 -12.82 4.52 11.45
C PHE A 101 -12.90 3.32 12.39
N ARG A 102 -12.69 2.10 11.87
CA ARG A 102 -12.80 0.85 12.63
C ARG A 102 -11.59 -0.04 12.43
N VAL A 103 -11.19 -0.74 13.47
CA VAL A 103 -10.21 -1.84 13.35
C VAL A 103 -10.96 -3.04 12.75
N ALA A 104 -10.50 -3.52 11.59
CA ALA A 104 -11.06 -4.70 10.93
C ALA A 104 -10.04 -5.38 10.01
N ASP A 105 -10.19 -6.70 9.86
CA ASP A 105 -9.49 -7.46 8.83
C ASP A 105 -10.27 -7.38 7.52
N VAL A 106 -9.60 -7.03 6.43
CA VAL A 106 -10.20 -6.93 5.10
C VAL A 106 -10.72 -8.27 4.60
N GLU A 107 -10.13 -9.37 5.02
CA GLU A 107 -10.57 -10.72 4.65
C GLU A 107 -11.89 -11.12 5.34
N HIS A 108 -12.35 -10.32 6.34
CA HIS A 108 -13.58 -10.54 7.12
C HIS A 108 -14.22 -9.19 7.51
N LEU A 109 -14.73 -8.47 6.53
CA LEU A 109 -15.27 -7.12 6.75
C LEU A 109 -16.58 -7.15 7.56
N PRO A 110 -16.72 -6.35 8.64
CA PRO A 110 -17.90 -6.36 9.52
C PRO A 110 -19.06 -5.50 8.96
N PHE A 111 -19.35 -5.69 7.67
CA PHE A 111 -20.41 -4.98 6.97
C PHE A 111 -21.33 -5.97 6.23
N ALA A 112 -22.61 -5.61 6.11
CA ALA A 112 -23.56 -6.40 5.33
C ALA A 112 -23.25 -6.29 3.82
N ASP A 113 -23.75 -7.25 3.05
CA ASP A 113 -23.66 -7.26 1.59
C ASP A 113 -24.30 -5.98 1.02
N GLY A 114 -23.68 -5.40 0.01
CA GLY A 114 -24.21 -4.25 -0.70
C GLY A 114 -24.30 -2.96 0.12
N SER A 115 -23.51 -2.80 1.19
CA SER A 115 -23.55 -1.65 2.10
C SER A 115 -22.99 -0.36 1.51
N PHE A 116 -22.12 -0.46 0.48
CA PHE A 116 -21.36 0.67 -0.08
C PHE A 116 -21.61 0.86 -1.56
N ASP A 117 -21.59 2.11 -2.00
CA ASP A 117 -21.64 2.50 -3.41
C ASP A 117 -20.28 2.31 -4.10
N ALA A 118 -19.19 2.54 -3.36
CA ALA A 118 -17.83 2.40 -3.82
C ALA A 118 -16.93 1.80 -2.73
N VAL A 119 -15.91 1.06 -3.15
CA VAL A 119 -14.85 0.52 -2.27
C VAL A 119 -13.49 0.89 -2.86
N VAL A 120 -12.57 1.37 -2.04
CA VAL A 120 -11.21 1.70 -2.45
C VAL A 120 -10.18 1.10 -1.49
N CYS A 121 -9.01 0.80 -2.02
CA CYS A 121 -7.87 0.35 -1.23
C CYS A 121 -6.59 1.02 -1.78
N ASN A 122 -5.99 1.90 -0.99
CA ASN A 122 -4.81 2.65 -1.38
C ASN A 122 -3.53 2.01 -0.86
N PHE A 123 -2.80 1.29 -1.72
CA PHE A 123 -1.56 0.57 -1.42
C PHE A 123 -1.66 -0.49 -0.31
N GLY A 124 -2.85 -1.06 -0.08
CA GLY A 124 -3.05 -2.15 0.87
C GLY A 124 -2.85 -3.54 0.26
N LEU A 125 -3.18 -3.70 -1.03
CA LEU A 125 -3.37 -5.00 -1.70
C LEU A 125 -2.25 -6.01 -1.49
N GLY A 126 -0.99 -5.59 -1.55
CA GLY A 126 0.16 -6.49 -1.41
C GLY A 126 0.52 -6.84 0.04
N HIS A 127 -0.20 -6.32 1.03
CA HIS A 127 -0.05 -6.65 2.46
C HIS A 127 -1.03 -7.73 2.92
N PHE A 128 -2.02 -8.08 2.10
CA PHE A 128 -3.04 -9.07 2.48
C PHE A 128 -2.48 -10.50 2.30
N PRO A 129 -2.59 -11.38 3.30
CA PRO A 129 -2.21 -12.78 3.17
C PRO A 129 -2.92 -13.50 2.02
N TYR A 130 -4.22 -13.25 1.87
CA TYR A 130 -5.07 -13.78 0.81
C TYR A 130 -5.73 -12.65 0.01
N PRO A 131 -5.00 -12.03 -0.96
CA PRO A 131 -5.55 -10.90 -1.73
C PRO A 131 -6.87 -11.23 -2.45
N GLU A 132 -7.03 -12.48 -2.90
CA GLU A 132 -8.26 -12.94 -3.54
C GLU A 132 -9.46 -12.91 -2.57
N ALA A 133 -9.27 -13.33 -1.31
CA ALA A 133 -10.30 -13.27 -0.29
C ALA A 133 -10.62 -11.82 0.09
N ALA A 134 -9.60 -10.98 0.24
CA ALA A 134 -9.77 -9.56 0.52
C ALA A 134 -10.57 -8.84 -0.58
N VAL A 135 -10.26 -9.12 -1.86
CA VAL A 135 -11.00 -8.55 -2.99
C VAL A 135 -12.44 -9.07 -3.02
N ALA A 136 -12.67 -10.36 -2.75
CA ALA A 136 -14.01 -10.93 -2.67
C ALA A 136 -14.85 -10.26 -1.56
N GLU A 137 -14.28 -10.00 -0.38
CA GLU A 137 -14.95 -9.27 0.70
C GLU A 137 -15.27 -7.81 0.33
N CYS A 138 -14.35 -7.11 -0.33
CA CYS A 138 -14.61 -5.79 -0.87
C CYS A 138 -15.83 -5.82 -1.82
N ILE A 139 -15.87 -6.78 -2.76
CA ILE A 139 -16.97 -6.94 -3.71
C ILE A 139 -18.26 -7.36 -3.00
N ARG A 140 -18.21 -8.19 -1.96
CA ARG A 140 -19.39 -8.58 -1.18
C ARG A 140 -20.07 -7.34 -0.59
N THR A 141 -19.28 -6.46 0.02
CA THR A 141 -19.79 -5.24 0.66
C THR A 141 -20.26 -4.17 -0.33
N LEU A 142 -19.85 -4.25 -1.60
CA LEU A 142 -20.23 -3.35 -2.68
C LEU A 142 -21.65 -3.69 -3.19
N ARG A 143 -22.50 -2.69 -3.45
CA ARG A 143 -23.81 -2.90 -4.09
C ARG A 143 -23.65 -3.32 -5.55
N LYS A 144 -24.71 -3.86 -6.15
CA LYS A 144 -24.74 -4.08 -7.60
C LYS A 144 -24.59 -2.76 -8.36
N GLY A 145 -23.82 -2.77 -9.45
CA GLY A 145 -23.44 -1.59 -10.21
C GLY A 145 -22.51 -0.61 -9.43
N GLY A 146 -22.02 -1.02 -8.27
CA GLY A 146 -20.99 -0.26 -7.55
C GLY A 146 -19.59 -0.57 -8.09
N ARG A 147 -18.62 0.31 -7.83
CA ARG A 147 -17.26 0.18 -8.36
C ARG A 147 -16.24 0.01 -7.25
N VAL A 148 -15.22 -0.80 -7.51
CA VAL A 148 -14.07 -0.99 -6.62
C VAL A 148 -12.77 -0.59 -7.33
N ALA A 149 -11.83 0.00 -6.58
CA ALA A 149 -10.52 0.29 -7.10
C ALA A 149 -9.41 0.04 -6.06
N PHE A 150 -8.32 -0.51 -6.53
CA PHE A 150 -7.11 -0.80 -5.75
C PHE A 150 -5.91 -0.11 -6.37
N SER A 151 -5.06 0.52 -5.59
CA SER A 151 -3.74 0.93 -6.06
C SER A 151 -2.66 -0.03 -5.58
N TRP A 152 -1.60 -0.20 -6.39
CA TRP A 152 -0.40 -0.90 -5.98
C TRP A 152 0.84 -0.37 -6.70
N TRP A 153 1.99 -0.62 -6.11
CA TRP A 153 3.26 -0.18 -6.64
C TRP A 153 3.59 -0.85 -7.98
N SER A 154 4.21 -0.09 -8.87
CA SER A 154 4.82 -0.60 -10.10
C SER A 154 6.16 -1.27 -9.79
N ASP A 155 6.82 -1.80 -10.81
CA ASP A 155 8.14 -2.41 -10.70
C ASP A 155 9.14 -1.45 -10.00
N PRO A 156 10.01 -1.97 -9.11
CA PRO A 156 11.01 -1.18 -8.38
C PRO A 156 11.95 -0.33 -9.24
N SER A 157 12.16 -0.72 -10.51
CA SER A 157 12.92 0.09 -11.47
C SER A 157 12.21 1.39 -11.85
N LYS A 158 10.89 1.45 -11.69
CA LYS A 158 10.03 2.61 -11.95
C LYS A 158 9.56 3.31 -10.68
N GLN A 159 9.44 2.58 -9.57
CA GLN A 159 9.15 3.12 -8.24
C GLN A 159 10.47 3.26 -7.46
N ARG A 160 11.11 4.42 -7.58
CA ARG A 160 12.51 4.55 -7.18
C ARG A 160 12.77 4.69 -5.68
N ILE A 161 11.77 5.09 -4.87
CA ILE A 161 11.97 5.12 -3.41
C ILE A 161 12.31 3.71 -2.91
N GLN A 162 11.47 2.71 -3.19
CA GLN A 162 11.73 1.32 -2.79
C GLN A 162 12.89 0.69 -3.58
N GLY A 163 12.96 0.98 -4.89
CA GLY A 163 13.97 0.44 -5.78
C GLY A 163 15.40 0.76 -5.32
N LEU A 164 15.66 2.00 -4.93
CA LEU A 164 16.98 2.44 -4.46
C LEU A 164 17.42 1.71 -3.18
N PHE A 165 16.53 1.53 -2.22
CA PHE A 165 16.83 0.75 -1.01
C PHE A 165 17.12 -0.71 -1.31
N ARG A 166 16.27 -1.35 -2.12
CA ARG A 166 16.46 -2.74 -2.54
C ARG A 166 17.80 -2.94 -3.24
N GLU A 167 18.15 -2.07 -4.17
CA GLU A 167 19.41 -2.14 -4.89
C GLU A 167 20.61 -1.89 -3.97
N ALA A 168 20.50 -0.96 -3.01
CA ALA A 168 21.56 -0.70 -2.04
C ALA A 168 21.79 -1.89 -1.09
N ILE A 169 20.72 -2.55 -0.63
CA ILE A 169 20.80 -3.77 0.19
C ILE A 169 21.46 -4.91 -0.60
N ALA A 170 21.04 -5.11 -1.85
CA ALA A 170 21.58 -6.14 -2.73
C ALA A 170 23.06 -5.91 -3.06
N GLU A 171 23.49 -4.67 -3.33
CA GLU A 171 24.88 -4.29 -3.62
C GLU A 171 25.82 -4.64 -2.47
N VAL A 172 25.37 -4.49 -1.24
CA VAL A 172 26.14 -4.77 -0.02
C VAL A 172 26.11 -6.28 0.31
N GLY A 173 25.21 -7.05 -0.29
CA GLY A 173 25.02 -8.47 0.02
C GLY A 173 24.47 -8.68 1.43
N ALA A 174 23.66 -7.76 1.94
CA ALA A 174 23.08 -7.87 3.28
C ALA A 174 22.11 -9.07 3.34
N ALA A 175 22.29 -9.91 4.34
CA ALA A 175 21.44 -11.08 4.54
C ALA A 175 20.01 -10.67 4.88
N PRO A 176 18.98 -11.36 4.38
CA PRO A 176 17.60 -11.10 4.78
C PRO A 176 17.41 -11.43 6.28
N PRO A 177 16.51 -10.73 6.98
CA PRO A 177 16.19 -11.09 8.36
C PRO A 177 15.59 -12.50 8.43
N PRO A 178 15.92 -13.29 9.47
CA PRO A 178 15.45 -14.67 9.59
C PRO A 178 13.94 -14.76 9.86
N ASP A 179 13.34 -13.71 10.40
CA ASP A 179 11.98 -13.72 10.95
C ASP A 179 10.93 -13.05 10.05
N ILE A 180 11.27 -12.78 8.78
CA ILE A 180 10.25 -12.29 7.83
C ILE A 180 9.31 -13.46 7.47
N PRO A 181 8.00 -13.33 7.73
CA PRO A 181 7.04 -14.36 7.37
C PRO A 181 7.06 -14.63 5.86
N VAL A 182 6.83 -15.88 5.50
CA VAL A 182 6.57 -16.26 4.11
C VAL A 182 5.27 -15.60 3.66
N GLY A 183 5.27 -15.03 2.46
CA GLY A 183 4.11 -14.40 1.86
C GLY A 183 4.23 -14.44 0.33
N HIS A 184 3.19 -14.00 -0.36
CA HIS A 184 3.31 -13.78 -1.79
C HIS A 184 4.27 -12.62 -2.06
N SER A 185 4.81 -12.55 -3.28
CA SER A 185 5.69 -11.44 -3.65
C SER A 185 4.94 -10.11 -3.53
N VAL A 186 5.49 -9.16 -2.77
CA VAL A 186 4.97 -7.78 -2.69
C VAL A 186 4.97 -7.08 -4.07
N TYR A 187 5.64 -7.65 -5.07
CA TYR A 187 5.65 -7.14 -6.44
C TYR A 187 4.69 -7.90 -7.37
N ARG A 188 3.89 -8.85 -6.86
CA ARG A 188 2.94 -9.64 -7.65
C ARG A 188 2.07 -8.74 -8.54
N PHE A 189 1.48 -7.71 -7.96
CA PHE A 189 0.57 -6.79 -8.65
C PHE A 189 1.29 -5.62 -9.38
N ALA A 190 2.62 -5.61 -9.38
CA ALA A 190 3.40 -4.81 -10.31
C ALA A 190 3.29 -5.34 -11.75
N ASP A 191 2.97 -6.64 -11.92
CA ASP A 191 2.58 -7.22 -13.20
C ASP A 191 1.12 -6.88 -13.51
N THR A 192 0.87 -6.27 -14.69
CA THR A 192 -0.48 -5.88 -15.11
C THR A 192 -1.39 -7.09 -15.31
N GLY A 193 -0.85 -8.18 -15.86
CA GLY A 193 -1.61 -9.40 -16.10
C GLY A 193 -2.04 -10.09 -14.81
N GLU A 194 -1.17 -10.15 -13.79
CA GLU A 194 -1.53 -10.67 -12.46
C GLU A 194 -2.63 -9.80 -11.82
N PHE A 195 -2.50 -8.48 -11.92
CA PHE A 195 -3.48 -7.58 -11.35
C PHE A 195 -4.84 -7.69 -12.07
N THR A 196 -4.84 -7.75 -13.41
CA THR A 196 -6.06 -7.97 -14.19
C THR A 196 -6.73 -9.30 -13.84
N ARG A 197 -5.94 -10.39 -13.78
CA ARG A 197 -6.48 -11.73 -13.39
C ARG A 197 -7.11 -11.74 -12.00
N LEU A 198 -6.58 -10.98 -11.03
CA LEU A 198 -7.17 -10.84 -9.71
C LEU A 198 -8.58 -10.23 -9.81
N LEU A 199 -8.75 -9.15 -10.57
CA LEU A 199 -10.02 -8.44 -10.69
C LEU A 199 -11.04 -9.25 -11.47
N GLU A 200 -10.67 -9.81 -12.62
CA GLU A 200 -11.53 -10.65 -13.44
C GLU A 200 -11.92 -11.94 -12.73
N GLY A 201 -10.95 -12.59 -12.05
CA GLY A 201 -11.17 -13.80 -11.26
C GLY A 201 -12.13 -13.60 -10.08
N ALA A 202 -12.26 -12.36 -9.59
CA ALA A 202 -13.22 -11.97 -8.57
C ALA A 202 -14.62 -11.62 -9.13
N GLY A 203 -14.83 -11.75 -10.45
CA GLY A 203 -16.12 -11.56 -11.11
C GLY A 203 -16.47 -10.10 -11.43
N LEU A 204 -15.51 -9.19 -11.39
CA LEU A 204 -15.74 -7.81 -11.81
C LEU A 204 -15.87 -7.71 -13.32
N VAL A 205 -16.79 -6.86 -13.77
CA VAL A 205 -16.93 -6.45 -15.18
C VAL A 205 -16.21 -5.11 -15.39
N GLU A 206 -15.92 -4.77 -16.64
CA GLU A 206 -15.13 -3.58 -17.00
C GLU A 206 -13.79 -3.48 -16.23
N ALA A 207 -13.19 -4.63 -15.93
CA ALA A 207 -11.93 -4.67 -15.22
C ALA A 207 -10.80 -4.03 -16.05
N CYS A 208 -10.13 -3.05 -15.48
CA CYS A 208 -9.00 -2.38 -16.14
C CYS A 208 -7.88 -2.12 -15.16
N VAL A 209 -6.64 -2.05 -15.67
CA VAL A 209 -5.46 -1.69 -14.89
C VAL A 209 -4.69 -0.58 -15.61
N GLU A 210 -4.65 0.58 -15.00
CA GLU A 210 -3.96 1.75 -15.52
C GLU A 210 -2.60 1.94 -14.84
N ASN A 211 -1.61 2.42 -15.62
CA ASN A 211 -0.29 2.78 -15.10
C ASN A 211 -0.22 4.29 -14.87
N HIS A 212 0.20 4.69 -13.68
CA HIS A 212 0.41 6.07 -13.30
C HIS A 212 1.89 6.33 -13.02
N GLN A 213 2.38 7.49 -13.45
CA GLN A 213 3.74 7.94 -13.20
C GLN A 213 3.69 9.36 -12.63
N THR A 214 4.53 9.61 -11.64
CA THR A 214 4.70 10.89 -10.99
C THR A 214 6.13 11.01 -10.46
N GLU A 215 6.43 12.12 -9.84
CA GLU A 215 7.71 12.37 -9.20
C GLU A 215 7.49 12.81 -7.75
N HIS A 216 8.43 12.44 -6.87
CA HIS A 216 8.39 12.86 -5.48
C HIS A 216 9.69 13.58 -5.11
N PRO A 217 9.62 14.87 -4.72
CA PRO A 217 10.78 15.61 -4.25
C PRO A 217 11.16 15.15 -2.84
N ILE A 218 12.46 14.94 -2.61
CA ILE A 218 13.02 14.59 -1.31
C ILE A 218 14.13 15.60 -1.00
N PRO A 219 14.06 16.31 0.13
CA PRO A 219 14.97 17.42 0.43
C PRO A 219 16.43 17.00 0.47
N ASP A 220 16.73 15.86 1.07
CA ASP A 220 18.09 15.37 1.30
C ASP A 220 18.14 13.85 1.53
N LEU A 221 19.37 13.32 1.65
CA LEU A 221 19.61 11.91 1.89
C LEU A 221 19.11 11.46 3.28
N GLU A 222 19.17 12.32 4.27
CA GLU A 222 18.72 11.98 5.63
C GLU A 222 17.21 11.76 5.64
N THR A 223 16.47 12.65 4.98
CA THR A 223 15.02 12.51 4.80
C THR A 223 14.68 11.20 4.06
N LEU A 224 15.41 10.89 2.97
CA LEU A 224 15.21 9.62 2.25
C LEU A 224 15.49 8.42 3.15
N TRP A 225 16.63 8.43 3.87
CA TRP A 225 17.05 7.33 4.72
C TRP A 225 16.07 7.09 5.87
N ARG A 226 15.77 8.13 6.64
CA ARG A 226 14.83 8.04 7.77
C ARG A 226 13.41 7.71 7.32
N GLY A 227 12.97 8.33 6.22
CA GLY A 227 11.65 8.05 5.65
C GLY A 227 11.51 6.61 5.19
N GLY A 228 12.53 6.04 4.54
CA GLY A 228 12.54 4.63 4.15
C GLY A 228 12.50 3.68 5.34
N LEU A 229 13.33 3.93 6.38
CA LEU A 229 13.33 3.13 7.60
C LEU A 229 12.04 3.27 8.43
N GLY A 230 11.41 4.44 8.38
CA GLY A 230 10.18 4.73 9.11
C GLY A 230 8.89 4.32 8.40
N SER A 231 8.96 3.84 7.15
CA SER A 231 7.75 3.61 6.35
C SER A 231 7.73 2.29 5.58
N LEU A 232 8.90 1.76 5.21
CA LEU A 232 9.02 0.54 4.42
C LEU A 232 9.33 -0.64 5.35
N ALA A 233 8.30 -1.33 5.82
CA ALA A 233 8.39 -2.37 6.85
C ALA A 233 9.46 -3.44 6.57
N LEU A 234 9.47 -4.01 5.36
CA LEU A 234 10.46 -5.02 4.95
C LEU A 234 11.88 -4.43 4.84
N THR A 235 12.01 -3.21 4.31
CA THR A 235 13.29 -2.50 4.21
C THR A 235 13.84 -2.16 5.59
N ALA A 236 12.99 -1.64 6.48
CA ALA A 236 13.35 -1.34 7.86
C ALA A 236 13.83 -2.60 8.61
N SER A 237 13.13 -3.73 8.42
CA SER A 237 13.54 -5.01 9.00
C SER A 237 14.87 -5.49 8.43
N ALA A 238 15.04 -5.44 7.11
CA ALA A 238 16.26 -5.91 6.43
C ALA A 238 17.49 -5.10 6.87
N ILE A 239 17.37 -3.78 7.03
CA ILE A 239 18.47 -2.90 7.45
C ILE A 239 18.69 -2.99 8.96
N GLY A 240 17.62 -2.98 9.76
CA GLY A 240 17.71 -3.00 11.22
C GLY A 240 18.33 -4.27 11.79
N HIS A 241 18.26 -5.39 11.05
CA HIS A 241 18.90 -6.65 11.42
C HIS A 241 20.41 -6.64 11.21
N GLN A 242 20.94 -5.71 10.42
CA GLN A 242 22.37 -5.64 10.10
C GLN A 242 23.18 -4.97 11.21
N ASN A 243 24.47 -5.33 11.31
CA ASN A 243 25.42 -4.61 12.15
C ASN A 243 25.66 -3.16 11.64
N ALA A 244 26.23 -2.30 12.48
CA ALA A 244 26.45 -0.89 12.16
C ALA A 244 27.31 -0.65 10.91
N ALA A 245 28.32 -1.50 10.66
CA ALA A 245 29.18 -1.39 9.48
C ALA A 245 28.40 -1.65 8.19
N THR A 246 27.57 -2.71 8.18
CA THR A 246 26.69 -3.06 7.06
C THR A 246 25.63 -1.98 6.82
N GLN A 247 25.00 -1.46 7.87
CA GLN A 247 24.05 -0.34 7.75
C GLN A 247 24.70 0.90 7.13
N THR A 248 25.93 1.24 7.55
CA THR A 248 26.71 2.34 6.98
C THR A 248 27.01 2.09 5.49
N ALA A 249 27.39 0.88 5.12
CA ALA A 249 27.64 0.51 3.73
C ALA A 249 26.37 0.62 2.87
N ILE A 250 25.21 0.15 3.36
CA ILE A 250 23.92 0.27 2.66
C ILE A 250 23.57 1.76 2.46
N ARG A 251 23.74 2.60 3.49
CA ARG A 251 23.49 4.05 3.38
C ARG A 251 24.43 4.71 2.36
N ALA A 252 25.69 4.32 2.30
CA ALA A 252 26.65 4.80 1.31
C ALA A 252 26.25 4.36 -0.12
N ALA A 253 25.81 3.11 -0.31
CA ALA A 253 25.31 2.62 -1.58
C ALA A 253 24.04 3.39 -2.02
N LEU A 254 23.08 3.59 -1.10
CA LEU A 254 21.89 4.40 -1.34
C LEU A 254 22.26 5.83 -1.81
N LYS A 255 23.23 6.47 -1.13
CA LYS A 255 23.72 7.81 -1.50
C LYS A 255 24.26 7.84 -2.94
N ARG A 256 25.11 6.87 -3.31
CA ARG A 256 25.68 6.79 -4.67
C ARG A 256 24.58 6.63 -5.72
N ARG A 257 23.64 5.73 -5.50
CA ARG A 257 22.55 5.44 -6.44
C ARG A 257 21.58 6.61 -6.58
N ALA A 258 21.27 7.31 -5.47
CA ALA A 258 20.40 8.47 -5.47
C ALA A 258 20.97 9.67 -6.25
N GLN A 259 22.29 9.75 -6.48
CA GLN A 259 22.91 10.84 -7.24
C GLN A 259 22.35 10.99 -8.66
N ALA A 260 21.91 9.90 -9.29
CA ALA A 260 21.30 9.95 -10.62
C ALA A 260 19.98 10.76 -10.65
N TYR A 261 19.40 11.03 -9.49
CA TYR A 261 18.12 11.74 -9.34
C TYR A 261 18.26 13.10 -8.67
N ARG A 262 19.49 13.65 -8.67
CA ARG A 262 19.81 14.94 -8.04
C ARG A 262 19.92 16.05 -9.10
N PRO A 263 18.88 16.91 -9.27
CA PRO A 263 18.97 17.99 -10.26
C PRO A 263 19.94 19.10 -9.82
N SER A 264 19.75 19.69 -8.66
CA SER A 264 20.63 20.74 -8.08
C SER A 264 20.67 20.63 -6.56
N ALA A 265 19.54 20.68 -5.90
CA ALA A 265 19.39 20.47 -4.46
C ALA A 265 18.34 19.39 -4.23
N GLY A 266 18.56 18.54 -3.20
CA GLY A 266 17.66 17.41 -2.93
C GLY A 266 17.67 16.33 -4.01
N TYR A 267 16.59 15.57 -4.08
CA TYR A 267 16.37 14.52 -5.06
C TYR A 267 14.95 14.63 -5.63
N ILE A 268 14.77 14.24 -6.89
CA ILE A 268 13.45 14.07 -7.52
C ILE A 268 13.36 12.60 -7.94
N LEU A 269 12.62 11.81 -7.18
CA LEU A 269 12.54 10.38 -7.42
C LEU A 269 11.31 10.03 -8.27
N PRO A 270 11.49 9.35 -9.43
CA PRO A 270 10.39 8.79 -10.18
C PRO A 270 9.58 7.82 -9.33
N MET A 271 8.28 7.92 -9.44
CA MET A 271 7.32 7.04 -8.79
C MET A 271 6.32 6.52 -9.79
N ALA A 272 6.11 5.22 -9.76
CA ALA A 272 5.11 4.59 -10.60
C ALA A 272 4.25 3.65 -9.78
N PHE A 273 2.95 3.69 -10.05
CA PHE A 273 1.95 2.82 -9.44
C PHE A 273 0.88 2.44 -10.46
N LYS A 274 0.07 1.48 -10.11
CA LYS A 274 -1.05 1.01 -10.92
C LYS A 274 -2.34 1.24 -10.16
N ILE A 275 -3.42 1.46 -10.92
CA ILE A 275 -4.78 1.41 -10.40
C ILE A 275 -5.53 0.35 -11.17
N GLY A 276 -5.98 -0.68 -10.44
CA GLY A 276 -6.89 -1.68 -10.94
C GLY A 276 -8.30 -1.38 -10.45
N ALA A 277 -9.27 -1.35 -11.35
CA ALA A 277 -10.66 -1.05 -11.04
C ALA A 277 -11.62 -1.93 -11.82
N GLY A 278 -12.86 -2.05 -11.33
CA GLY A 278 -13.95 -2.74 -12.00
C GLY A 278 -15.29 -2.49 -11.33
N GLU A 279 -16.34 -2.99 -11.95
CA GLU A 279 -17.74 -2.86 -11.50
C GLU A 279 -18.30 -4.20 -11.07
N LYS A 280 -19.08 -4.22 -9.98
CA LYS A 280 -19.85 -5.39 -9.54
C LYS A 280 -21.10 -5.53 -10.40
N PRO A 281 -21.29 -6.65 -11.13
CA PRO A 281 -22.48 -6.89 -11.99
C PRO A 281 -23.80 -6.99 -11.24
#